data_89e66e78794355c6da39afcf65369e37
#
_entry.id   89e66e78794355c6da39afcf65369e37
#
_cell.length_a   1.000
_cell.length_b   1.000
_cell.length_c   1.000
_cell.angle_alpha   90.00
_cell.angle_beta   90.00
_cell.angle_gamma   90.00
#
_symmetry.space_group_name_H-M   'P 1'
#
loop_
_entity.id
_entity.type
_entity.pdbx_description
1 polymer ?
#
loop_
_entity_poly.entity_id
_entity_poly.type
_entity_poly.pdbx_seq_one_letter_code
_entity_poly.pdbx_strand_id
1 'polypeptide(L)'
;MKILLTGSSGFIGTDLKIILEKQGVEVLPYDLKDNPPNDTRDFANLKKKMDGVEGVIHLAAVSRVKVAYENPLECINTNVGGTINVLEAARTSPLQPWVIFASSREVFGESRPLPATEETPRHPMNVYGIAKIAGEDLCKIFSKDYGLKTRVLRFSNVYTSVNDQMDRVIPKFIRQALKNEDIFINGTGEEVFDFTYIDDTVRGIWGCVQEIQKSRQLYNDFILSTGTPMSLSELAELVVKTVGGQSQIKYSEGRSYDVSKFYADPSKAKQILGFDPKTSVAEGIKMVVKAFKEKGVI
;
A
#
# COMPACT_ATOMS: atom_id res chain seq x y z
N MET A 1 21.86 -7.13 -7.50
CA MET A 1 20.86 -7.61 -6.54
C MET A 1 19.61 -8.01 -7.30
N LYS A 2 19.10 -9.21 -7.02
CA LYS A 2 17.87 -9.75 -7.63
C LYS A 2 16.72 -9.78 -6.63
N ILE A 3 15.61 -9.15 -6.96
CA ILE A 3 14.43 -9.02 -6.09
C ILE A 3 13.21 -9.66 -6.74
N LEU A 4 12.55 -10.56 -6.03
CA LEU A 4 11.21 -11.04 -6.37
C LEU A 4 10.17 -10.01 -5.94
N LEU A 5 9.41 -9.47 -6.88
CA LEU A 5 8.33 -8.50 -6.62
C LEU A 5 6.98 -9.15 -6.84
N THR A 6 6.29 -9.55 -5.77
CA THR A 6 4.94 -10.08 -5.89
C THR A 6 3.94 -8.93 -5.96
N GLY A 7 2.87 -9.08 -6.75
CA GLY A 7 1.95 -7.98 -7.02
C GLY A 7 2.55 -6.91 -7.95
N SER A 8 3.49 -7.33 -8.80
CA SER A 8 4.29 -6.46 -9.68
C SER A 8 3.46 -5.69 -10.72
N SER A 9 2.27 -6.18 -11.07
CA SER A 9 1.33 -5.53 -11.99
C SER A 9 0.23 -4.73 -11.28
N GLY A 10 0.31 -4.60 -9.95
CA GLY A 10 -0.53 -3.72 -9.15
C GLY A 10 -0.10 -2.24 -9.29
N PHE A 11 -0.92 -1.29 -8.76
CA PHE A 11 -0.60 0.13 -8.92
C PHE A 11 0.72 0.55 -8.22
N ILE A 12 1.03 0.01 -7.03
CA ILE A 12 2.34 0.24 -6.39
C ILE A 12 3.44 -0.55 -7.10
N GLY A 13 3.16 -1.81 -7.46
CA GLY A 13 4.14 -2.71 -8.06
C GLY A 13 4.70 -2.20 -9.40
N THR A 14 3.84 -1.63 -10.24
CA THR A 14 4.23 -1.08 -11.55
C THR A 14 5.23 0.08 -11.39
N ASP A 15 4.92 1.05 -10.53
CA ASP A 15 5.80 2.20 -10.31
C ASP A 15 7.07 1.82 -9.55
N LEU A 16 6.96 0.90 -8.57
CA LEU A 16 8.11 0.39 -7.82
C LEU A 16 9.10 -0.36 -8.73
N LYS A 17 8.60 -1.19 -9.65
CA LYS A 17 9.45 -1.90 -10.62
C LYS A 17 10.34 -0.94 -11.39
N ILE A 18 9.76 0.15 -11.91
CA ILE A 18 10.50 1.19 -12.66
C ILE A 18 11.61 1.82 -11.80
N ILE A 19 11.31 2.11 -10.54
CA ILE A 19 12.31 2.69 -9.63
C ILE A 19 13.42 1.71 -9.32
N LEU A 20 13.09 0.45 -9.00
CA LEU A 20 14.09 -0.59 -8.70
C LEU A 20 15.03 -0.84 -9.89
N GLU A 21 14.49 -0.95 -11.11
CA GLU A 21 15.27 -1.14 -12.33
C GLU A 21 16.22 0.04 -12.60
N LYS A 22 15.76 1.29 -12.36
CA LYS A 22 16.62 2.49 -12.45
C LYS A 22 17.76 2.49 -11.43
N GLN A 23 17.60 1.79 -10.31
CA GLN A 23 18.64 1.60 -9.30
C GLN A 23 19.56 0.39 -9.59
N GLY A 24 19.45 -0.22 -10.76
CA GLY A 24 20.27 -1.38 -11.17
C GLY A 24 19.84 -2.69 -10.50
N VAL A 25 18.61 -2.78 -9.99
CA VAL A 25 18.04 -4.01 -9.43
C VAL A 25 17.48 -4.88 -10.54
N GLU A 26 17.81 -6.15 -10.57
CA GLU A 26 17.14 -7.15 -11.38
C GLU A 26 15.81 -7.50 -10.72
N VAL A 27 14.69 -7.04 -11.29
CA VAL A 27 13.36 -7.32 -10.76
C VAL A 27 12.78 -8.56 -11.42
N LEU A 28 12.47 -9.58 -10.62
CA LEU A 28 11.73 -10.75 -11.05
C LEU A 28 10.23 -10.50 -10.74
N PRO A 29 9.39 -10.22 -11.76
CA PRO A 29 7.97 -9.98 -11.54
C PRO A 29 7.25 -11.28 -11.16
N TYR A 30 6.23 -11.17 -10.30
CA TYR A 30 5.40 -12.28 -9.85
C TYR A 30 3.97 -11.80 -9.61
N ASP A 31 3.07 -12.03 -10.56
CA ASP A 31 1.69 -11.51 -10.52
C ASP A 31 0.71 -12.47 -11.19
N LEU A 32 -0.55 -12.42 -10.77
CA LEU A 32 -1.65 -13.16 -11.40
C LEU A 32 -1.90 -12.73 -12.85
N LYS A 33 -1.46 -11.52 -13.23
CA LYS A 33 -1.55 -11.01 -14.61
C LYS A 33 -0.42 -11.47 -15.52
N ASP A 34 0.56 -12.20 -14.99
CA ASP A 34 1.62 -12.80 -15.80
C ASP A 34 1.05 -13.91 -16.70
N ASN A 35 1.79 -14.29 -17.73
CA ASN A 35 1.44 -15.39 -18.60
C ASN A 35 2.60 -16.40 -18.67
N PRO A 36 2.51 -17.60 -18.04
CA PRO A 36 1.41 -18.05 -17.18
C PRO A 36 1.30 -17.26 -15.86
N PRO A 37 0.10 -17.24 -15.24
CA PRO A 37 -0.12 -16.54 -13.98
C PRO A 37 0.79 -17.05 -12.86
N ASN A 38 1.30 -16.11 -12.06
CA ASN A 38 2.07 -16.42 -10.85
C ASN A 38 1.24 -16.11 -9.60
N ASP A 39 0.79 -17.15 -8.90
CA ASP A 39 -0.04 -17.05 -7.71
C ASP A 39 0.80 -17.34 -6.45
N THR A 40 0.76 -16.45 -5.46
CA THR A 40 1.45 -16.68 -4.18
C THR A 40 0.91 -17.86 -3.37
N ARG A 41 -0.28 -18.35 -3.72
CA ARG A 41 -0.87 -19.56 -3.14
C ARG A 41 -0.26 -20.85 -3.72
N ASP A 42 0.37 -20.78 -4.89
CA ASP A 42 1.14 -21.89 -5.47
C ASP A 42 2.56 -21.91 -4.89
N PHE A 43 2.70 -22.61 -3.76
CA PHE A 43 3.98 -22.74 -3.07
C PHE A 43 5.08 -23.37 -3.93
N ALA A 44 4.74 -24.36 -4.76
CA ALA A 44 5.73 -25.06 -5.57
C ALA A 44 6.32 -24.15 -6.67
N ASN A 45 5.48 -23.36 -7.33
CA ASN A 45 5.92 -22.35 -8.30
C ASN A 45 6.71 -21.24 -7.62
N LEU A 46 6.23 -20.71 -6.49
CA LEU A 46 6.88 -19.66 -5.73
C LEU A 46 8.28 -20.10 -5.27
N LYS A 47 8.43 -21.33 -4.76
CA LYS A 47 9.73 -21.90 -4.35
C LYS A 47 10.72 -21.98 -5.50
N LYS A 48 10.29 -22.37 -6.71
CA LYS A 48 11.15 -22.37 -7.91
C LYS A 48 11.62 -20.96 -8.27
N LYS A 49 10.77 -19.95 -8.09
CA LYS A 49 11.10 -18.54 -8.40
C LYS A 49 12.04 -17.90 -7.38
N MET A 50 12.26 -18.53 -6.21
CA MET A 50 13.20 -18.05 -5.19
C MET A 50 14.68 -18.32 -5.53
N ASP A 51 14.97 -19.06 -6.60
CA ASP A 51 16.35 -19.36 -6.96
C ASP A 51 17.15 -18.10 -7.34
N GLY A 52 18.26 -17.90 -6.66
CA GLY A 52 19.14 -16.74 -6.84
C GLY A 52 18.53 -15.40 -6.39
N VAL A 53 17.37 -15.40 -5.73
CA VAL A 53 16.73 -14.19 -5.19
C VAL A 53 17.40 -13.77 -3.89
N GLU A 54 17.76 -12.50 -3.76
CA GLU A 54 18.39 -11.91 -2.58
C GLU A 54 17.38 -11.19 -1.67
N GLY A 55 16.23 -10.80 -2.23
CA GLY A 55 15.17 -10.13 -1.49
C GLY A 55 13.80 -10.31 -2.11
N VAL A 56 12.76 -10.22 -1.29
CA VAL A 56 11.35 -10.27 -1.71
C VAL A 56 10.64 -9.01 -1.26
N ILE A 57 9.93 -8.35 -2.17
CA ILE A 57 8.97 -7.32 -1.83
C ILE A 57 7.58 -7.89 -2.10
N HIS A 58 6.83 -8.12 -1.01
CA HIS A 58 5.53 -8.79 -1.06
C HIS A 58 4.39 -7.77 -1.05
N LEU A 59 3.91 -7.40 -2.26
CA LEU A 59 2.77 -6.51 -2.46
C LEU A 59 1.48 -7.26 -2.85
N ALA A 60 1.58 -8.52 -3.30
CA ALA A 60 0.43 -9.31 -3.74
C ALA A 60 -0.60 -9.47 -2.62
N ALA A 61 -1.82 -9.03 -2.86
CA ALA A 61 -2.92 -9.10 -1.90
C ALA A 61 -4.27 -8.81 -2.56
N VAL A 62 -5.35 -9.30 -1.96
CA VAL A 62 -6.66 -8.65 -2.09
C VAL A 62 -6.55 -7.34 -1.30
N SER A 63 -6.36 -6.22 -2.01
CA SER A 63 -5.93 -4.93 -1.42
C SER A 63 -7.09 -3.96 -1.13
N ARG A 64 -8.34 -4.36 -1.40
CA ARG A 64 -9.53 -3.52 -1.24
C ARG A 64 -10.37 -4.00 -0.08
N VAL A 65 -10.65 -3.11 0.88
CA VAL A 65 -11.55 -3.41 2.02
C VAL A 65 -12.92 -3.88 1.53
N LYS A 66 -13.50 -3.18 0.52
CA LYS A 66 -14.77 -3.59 -0.09
C LYS A 66 -14.73 -5.02 -0.65
N VAL A 67 -13.69 -5.35 -1.42
CA VAL A 67 -13.55 -6.71 -2.01
C VAL A 67 -13.36 -7.76 -0.92
N ALA A 68 -12.59 -7.45 0.13
CA ALA A 68 -12.40 -8.33 1.27
C ALA A 68 -13.71 -8.52 2.09
N TYR A 69 -14.54 -7.49 2.17
CA TYR A 69 -15.85 -7.58 2.81
C TYR A 69 -16.81 -8.48 2.01
N GLU A 70 -16.83 -8.32 0.69
CA GLU A 70 -17.66 -9.13 -0.20
C GLU A 70 -17.16 -10.58 -0.33
N ASN A 71 -15.83 -10.81 -0.23
CA ASN A 71 -15.18 -12.11 -0.45
C ASN A 71 -14.16 -12.43 0.65
N PRO A 72 -14.59 -12.64 1.91
CA PRO A 72 -13.68 -12.79 3.04
C PRO A 72 -12.76 -14.02 2.97
N LEU A 73 -13.25 -15.15 2.44
CA LEU A 73 -12.43 -16.36 2.27
C LEU A 73 -11.30 -16.14 1.27
N GLU A 74 -11.57 -15.49 0.13
CA GLU A 74 -10.54 -15.16 -0.84
C GLU A 74 -9.50 -14.21 -0.27
N CYS A 75 -9.94 -13.23 0.53
CA CYS A 75 -9.03 -12.32 1.22
C CYS A 75 -8.10 -13.08 2.17
N ILE A 76 -8.61 -13.97 3.02
CA ILE A 76 -7.79 -14.73 3.97
C ILE A 76 -6.85 -15.69 3.22
N ASN A 77 -7.36 -16.44 2.25
CA ASN A 77 -6.56 -17.41 1.50
C ASN A 77 -5.41 -16.73 0.73
N THR A 78 -5.67 -15.58 0.13
CA THR A 78 -4.65 -14.83 -0.60
C THR A 78 -3.69 -14.10 0.34
N ASN A 79 -4.22 -13.33 1.28
CA ASN A 79 -3.39 -12.41 2.08
C ASN A 79 -2.63 -13.13 3.20
N VAL A 80 -3.23 -14.14 3.83
CA VAL A 80 -2.56 -14.92 4.88
C VAL A 80 -1.86 -16.14 4.29
N GLY A 81 -2.58 -16.94 3.47
CA GLY A 81 -2.02 -18.13 2.82
C GLY A 81 -0.88 -17.78 1.86
N GLY A 82 -1.04 -16.72 1.05
CA GLY A 82 0.03 -16.23 0.17
C GLY A 82 1.23 -15.72 0.95
N THR A 83 1.01 -14.98 2.05
CA THR A 83 2.10 -14.43 2.88
C THR A 83 2.91 -15.55 3.55
N ILE A 84 2.27 -16.56 4.14
CA ILE A 84 3.02 -17.67 4.75
C ILE A 84 3.83 -18.44 3.71
N ASN A 85 3.30 -18.63 2.50
CA ASN A 85 4.03 -19.26 1.40
C ASN A 85 5.28 -18.46 1.00
N VAL A 86 5.17 -17.13 0.93
CA VAL A 86 6.32 -16.25 0.62
C VAL A 86 7.40 -16.36 1.70
N LEU A 87 7.01 -16.28 2.97
CA LEU A 87 7.93 -16.38 4.10
C LEU A 87 8.60 -17.77 4.15
N GLU A 88 7.85 -18.84 3.94
CA GLU A 88 8.36 -20.21 3.97
C GLU A 88 9.29 -20.49 2.76
N ALA A 89 8.93 -20.01 1.57
CA ALA A 89 9.78 -20.12 0.40
C ALA A 89 11.10 -19.34 0.59
N ALA A 90 11.06 -18.16 1.19
CA ALA A 90 12.25 -17.38 1.53
C ALA A 90 13.12 -18.09 2.58
N ARG A 91 12.50 -18.58 3.66
CA ARG A 91 13.19 -19.30 4.76
C ARG A 91 13.92 -20.54 4.25
N THR A 92 13.27 -21.31 3.35
CA THR A 92 13.82 -22.57 2.82
C THR A 92 14.69 -22.40 1.58
N SER A 93 14.87 -21.19 1.08
CA SER A 93 15.79 -20.87 -0.01
C SER A 93 17.23 -20.87 0.49
N PRO A 94 18.21 -21.35 -0.32
CA PRO A 94 19.63 -21.36 0.06
C PRO A 94 20.20 -20.00 0.45
N LEU A 95 19.71 -18.91 -0.19
CA LEU A 95 20.16 -17.54 0.10
C LEU A 95 19.40 -16.88 1.25
N GLN A 96 18.31 -17.47 1.72
CA GLN A 96 17.41 -16.88 2.72
C GLN A 96 17.12 -15.40 2.45
N PRO A 97 16.49 -15.04 1.30
CA PRO A 97 16.24 -13.67 0.94
C PRO A 97 15.44 -12.95 2.04
N TRP A 98 15.80 -11.71 2.30
CA TRP A 98 14.99 -10.85 3.17
C TRP A 98 13.60 -10.60 2.58
N VAL A 99 12.62 -10.29 3.43
CA VAL A 99 11.23 -10.03 3.00
C VAL A 99 10.77 -8.68 3.50
N ILE A 100 10.28 -7.83 2.59
CA ILE A 100 9.54 -6.60 2.90
C ILE A 100 8.06 -6.88 2.64
N PHE A 101 7.25 -6.81 3.69
CA PHE A 101 5.81 -7.06 3.65
C PHE A 101 5.01 -5.76 3.60
N ALA A 102 4.13 -5.66 2.61
CA ALA A 102 3.19 -4.55 2.48
C ALA A 102 1.99 -4.74 3.43
N SER A 103 2.01 -4.02 4.54
CA SER A 103 0.88 -3.87 5.45
C SER A 103 0.07 -2.61 5.13
N SER A 104 -0.81 -2.20 6.02
CA SER A 104 -1.78 -1.12 5.79
C SER A 104 -2.14 -0.40 7.08
N ARG A 105 -2.57 0.86 6.97
CA ARG A 105 -3.23 1.60 8.05
C ARG A 105 -4.47 0.91 8.61
N GLU A 106 -5.09 0.00 7.84
CA GLU A 106 -6.28 -0.74 8.27
C GLU A 106 -6.03 -1.65 9.49
N VAL A 107 -4.77 -1.92 9.83
CA VAL A 107 -4.41 -2.64 11.06
C VAL A 107 -4.76 -1.86 12.32
N PHE A 108 -4.81 -0.53 12.24
CA PHE A 108 -5.10 0.35 13.38
C PHE A 108 -6.60 0.55 13.61
N GLY A 109 -7.43 0.49 12.56
CA GLY A 109 -8.87 0.77 12.66
C GLY A 109 -9.12 2.15 13.29
N GLU A 110 -9.96 2.20 14.32
CA GLU A 110 -10.29 3.41 15.10
C GLU A 110 -9.36 3.61 16.31
N SER A 111 -8.12 3.11 16.27
CA SER A 111 -7.18 3.22 17.39
C SER A 111 -6.85 4.68 17.72
N ARG A 112 -6.56 4.90 19.00
CA ARG A 112 -6.18 6.19 19.57
C ARG A 112 -4.97 6.01 20.49
N PRO A 113 -4.11 7.00 20.72
CA PRO A 113 -4.24 8.36 20.19
C PRO A 113 -3.82 8.49 18.72
N LEU A 114 -4.18 9.60 18.11
CA LEU A 114 -3.65 10.06 16.82
C LEU A 114 -2.74 11.27 17.04
N PRO A 115 -1.67 11.47 16.26
CA PRO A 115 -1.22 10.62 15.13
C PRO A 115 -0.81 9.22 15.60
N ALA A 116 -1.11 8.20 14.78
CA ALA A 116 -0.68 6.84 15.06
C ALA A 116 0.84 6.69 14.89
N THR A 117 1.45 5.87 15.72
CA THR A 117 2.86 5.45 15.63
C THR A 117 2.93 3.94 15.47
N GLU A 118 4.12 3.39 15.27
CA GLU A 118 4.31 1.93 15.19
C GLU A 118 3.90 1.21 16.48
N GLU A 119 3.91 1.93 17.63
CA GLU A 119 3.52 1.42 18.95
C GLU A 119 1.99 1.52 19.21
N THR A 120 1.25 2.21 18.34
CA THR A 120 -0.21 2.33 18.49
C THR A 120 -0.86 0.95 18.41
N PRO A 121 -1.77 0.61 19.35
CA PRO A 121 -2.46 -0.69 19.34
C PRO A 121 -3.20 -0.95 18.04
N ARG A 122 -3.17 -2.20 17.57
CA ARG A 122 -3.85 -2.64 16.36
C ARG A 122 -5.27 -3.10 16.69
N HIS A 123 -6.28 -2.44 16.13
CA HIS A 123 -7.71 -2.74 16.31
C HIS A 123 -8.43 -2.75 14.96
N PRO A 124 -8.23 -3.80 14.13
CA PRO A 124 -8.79 -3.86 12.78
C PRO A 124 -10.32 -3.91 12.81
N MET A 125 -10.96 -3.18 11.88
CA MET A 125 -12.42 -3.14 11.76
C MET A 125 -12.98 -4.07 10.67
N ASN A 126 -12.10 -4.67 9.87
CA ASN A 126 -12.51 -5.46 8.72
C ASN A 126 -11.55 -6.64 8.47
N VAL A 127 -11.99 -7.61 7.66
CA VAL A 127 -11.23 -8.83 7.34
C VAL A 127 -9.88 -8.52 6.69
N TYR A 128 -9.80 -7.47 5.87
CA TYR A 128 -8.54 -7.04 5.27
C TYR A 128 -7.51 -6.62 6.33
N GLY A 129 -7.91 -5.80 7.30
CA GLY A 129 -7.05 -5.39 8.42
C GLY A 129 -6.60 -6.59 9.25
N ILE A 130 -7.50 -7.54 9.56
CA ILE A 130 -7.16 -8.79 10.25
C ILE A 130 -6.12 -9.58 9.46
N ALA A 131 -6.31 -9.75 8.15
CA ALA A 131 -5.37 -10.47 7.30
C ALA A 131 -3.98 -9.79 7.25
N LYS A 132 -3.93 -8.43 7.27
CA LYS A 132 -2.68 -7.70 7.34
C LYS A 132 -1.99 -7.86 8.69
N ILE A 133 -2.71 -7.85 9.81
CA ILE A 133 -2.16 -8.15 11.14
C ILE A 133 -1.57 -9.55 11.17
N ALA A 134 -2.27 -10.54 10.65
CA ALA A 134 -1.74 -11.91 10.59
C ALA A 134 -0.42 -11.96 9.81
N GLY A 135 -0.32 -11.24 8.67
CA GLY A 135 0.93 -11.12 7.90
C GLY A 135 2.06 -10.45 8.69
N GLU A 136 1.78 -9.37 9.45
CA GLU A 136 2.77 -8.72 10.32
C GLU A 136 3.29 -9.67 11.41
N ASP A 137 2.37 -10.38 12.07
CA ASP A 137 2.72 -11.31 13.14
C ASP A 137 3.51 -12.53 12.59
N LEU A 138 3.16 -13.04 11.40
CA LEU A 138 3.97 -14.04 10.69
C LEU A 138 5.39 -13.50 10.40
N CYS A 139 5.56 -12.31 9.87
CA CYS A 139 6.86 -11.70 9.65
C CYS A 139 7.69 -11.66 10.95
N LYS A 140 7.07 -11.24 12.06
CA LYS A 140 7.72 -11.16 13.37
C LYS A 140 8.16 -12.53 13.89
N ILE A 141 7.29 -13.55 13.78
CA ILE A 141 7.61 -14.92 14.19
C ILE A 141 8.70 -15.52 13.31
N PHE A 142 8.62 -15.38 11.99
CA PHE A 142 9.67 -15.87 11.08
C PHE A 142 11.03 -15.24 11.35
N SER A 143 11.04 -13.95 11.72
CA SER A 143 12.29 -13.30 12.13
C SER A 143 12.83 -13.84 13.44
N LYS A 144 11.96 -13.97 14.45
CA LYS A 144 12.36 -14.43 15.79
C LYS A 144 12.81 -15.89 15.82
N ASP A 145 12.02 -16.78 15.21
CA ASP A 145 12.17 -18.22 15.41
C ASP A 145 13.04 -18.87 14.31
N TYR A 146 13.10 -18.26 13.10
CA TYR A 146 13.85 -18.81 11.97
C TYR A 146 14.98 -17.90 11.47
N GLY A 147 15.20 -16.72 12.08
CA GLY A 147 16.27 -15.82 11.72
C GLY A 147 16.08 -15.09 10.36
N LEU A 148 14.86 -15.17 9.78
CA LEU A 148 14.58 -14.52 8.51
C LEU A 148 14.50 -12.99 8.70
N LYS A 149 15.27 -12.23 7.92
CA LYS A 149 15.15 -10.76 7.96
C LYS A 149 13.82 -10.31 7.34
N THR A 150 13.00 -9.61 8.11
CA THR A 150 11.73 -9.05 7.61
C THR A 150 11.56 -7.58 7.96
N ARG A 151 10.83 -6.85 7.10
CA ARG A 151 10.34 -5.49 7.35
C ARG A 151 8.86 -5.43 7.03
N VAL A 152 8.14 -4.70 7.86
CA VAL A 152 6.72 -4.42 7.66
C VAL A 152 6.57 -2.94 7.30
N LEU A 153 5.90 -2.65 6.19
CA LEU A 153 5.57 -1.29 5.78
C LEU A 153 4.06 -1.08 5.84
N ARG A 154 3.59 -0.26 6.79
CA ARG A 154 2.18 0.13 6.90
C ARG A 154 1.94 1.35 6.02
N PHE A 155 1.29 1.13 4.90
CA PHE A 155 0.95 2.24 3.99
C PHE A 155 -0.28 3.00 4.47
N SER A 156 -0.24 4.32 4.33
CA SER A 156 -1.39 5.22 4.42
C SER A 156 -2.28 5.10 3.17
N ASN A 157 -3.09 6.11 2.82
CA ASN A 157 -3.87 6.11 1.59
C ASN A 157 -2.98 6.49 0.40
N VAL A 158 -2.28 5.51 -0.15
CA VAL A 158 -1.45 5.73 -1.34
C VAL A 158 -2.35 6.00 -2.54
N TYR A 159 -2.03 7.00 -3.35
CA TYR A 159 -2.72 7.31 -4.60
C TYR A 159 -1.71 7.56 -5.74
N THR A 160 -2.14 7.27 -6.95
CA THR A 160 -1.34 7.46 -8.17
C THR A 160 -2.21 8.06 -9.28
N SER A 161 -1.70 8.08 -10.51
CA SER A 161 -2.39 8.64 -11.65
C SER A 161 -3.31 7.62 -12.34
N VAL A 162 -3.16 7.42 -13.62
CA VAL A 162 -4.04 6.58 -14.46
C VAL A 162 -4.02 5.08 -14.15
N ASN A 163 -3.02 4.59 -13.44
CA ASN A 163 -2.93 3.20 -13.03
C ASN A 163 -3.66 2.91 -11.71
N ASP A 164 -4.25 3.93 -11.07
CA ASP A 164 -5.02 3.74 -9.85
C ASP A 164 -6.40 3.10 -10.15
N GLN A 165 -7.01 2.55 -9.13
CA GLN A 165 -8.35 1.99 -9.22
C GLN A 165 -9.39 3.10 -9.19
N MET A 166 -10.20 3.21 -10.25
CA MET A 166 -11.10 4.34 -10.50
C MET A 166 -12.24 4.53 -9.50
N ASP A 167 -12.46 3.59 -8.60
CA ASP A 167 -13.45 3.66 -7.52
C ASP A 167 -12.85 4.07 -6.16
N ARG A 168 -11.52 4.30 -6.09
CA ARG A 168 -10.87 4.89 -4.91
C ARG A 168 -11.14 6.39 -4.85
N VAL A 169 -11.06 6.96 -3.66
CA VAL A 169 -11.57 8.31 -3.37
C VAL A 169 -10.97 9.38 -4.30
N ILE A 170 -9.66 9.48 -4.44
CA ILE A 170 -9.02 10.51 -5.27
C ILE A 170 -9.33 10.33 -6.75
N PRO A 171 -9.06 9.18 -7.40
CA PRO A 171 -9.37 9.01 -8.82
C PRO A 171 -10.89 9.10 -9.10
N LYS A 172 -11.75 8.63 -8.19
CA LYS A 172 -13.20 8.77 -8.30
C LYS A 172 -13.62 10.24 -8.34
N PHE A 173 -13.17 11.04 -7.38
CA PHE A 173 -13.53 12.46 -7.30
C PHE A 173 -13.02 13.24 -8.51
N ILE A 174 -11.76 13.00 -8.94
CA ILE A 174 -11.18 13.66 -10.12
C ILE A 174 -11.98 13.30 -11.38
N ARG A 175 -12.34 12.03 -11.58
CA ARG A 175 -13.14 11.59 -12.72
C ARG A 175 -14.53 12.24 -12.74
N GLN A 176 -15.20 12.27 -11.59
CA GLN A 176 -16.51 12.92 -11.46
C GLN A 176 -16.42 14.42 -11.79
N ALA A 177 -15.43 15.11 -11.23
CA ALA A 177 -15.22 16.54 -11.48
C ALA A 177 -14.88 16.83 -12.96
N LEU A 178 -14.04 16.02 -13.61
CA LEU A 178 -13.71 16.18 -15.01
C LEU A 178 -14.91 15.99 -15.95
N LYS A 179 -15.89 15.20 -15.54
CA LYS A 179 -17.16 14.99 -16.27
C LYS A 179 -18.25 16.00 -15.90
N ASN A 180 -17.97 16.96 -15.01
CA ASN A 180 -18.97 17.83 -14.37
C ASN A 180 -20.12 17.05 -13.69
N GLU A 181 -19.86 15.83 -13.23
CA GLU A 181 -20.75 15.04 -12.40
C GLU A 181 -20.62 15.47 -10.94
N ASP A 182 -21.68 15.27 -10.11
CA ASP A 182 -21.61 15.51 -8.69
C ASP A 182 -20.62 14.58 -8.01
N ILE A 183 -19.87 15.11 -7.04
CA ILE A 183 -18.94 14.32 -6.22
C ILE A 183 -19.69 13.75 -5.02
N PHE A 184 -19.76 12.42 -4.93
CA PHE A 184 -20.41 11.73 -3.82
C PHE A 184 -19.40 11.27 -2.78
N ILE A 185 -19.49 11.85 -1.57
CA ILE A 185 -18.78 11.44 -0.37
C ILE A 185 -19.63 10.40 0.37
N ASN A 186 -19.08 9.23 0.68
CA ASN A 186 -19.73 8.27 1.59
C ASN A 186 -19.38 8.67 3.03
N GLY A 187 -20.37 9.10 3.79
CA GLY A 187 -20.22 9.63 5.15
C GLY A 187 -20.56 11.11 5.25
N THR A 188 -20.03 11.75 6.28
CA THR A 188 -20.33 13.15 6.61
C THR A 188 -19.39 14.14 5.91
N GLY A 189 -18.26 13.64 5.37
CA GLY A 189 -17.18 14.46 4.84
C GLY A 189 -16.16 14.90 5.90
N GLU A 190 -16.45 14.64 7.18
CA GLU A 190 -15.53 14.90 8.30
C GLU A 190 -14.52 13.75 8.51
N GLU A 191 -14.63 12.69 7.73
CA GLU A 191 -13.68 11.58 7.75
C GLU A 191 -12.31 12.11 7.34
N VAL A 192 -11.28 11.83 8.15
CA VAL A 192 -9.93 12.41 8.01
C VAL A 192 -8.92 11.33 7.66
N PHE A 193 -8.16 11.57 6.61
CA PHE A 193 -7.12 10.64 6.17
C PHE A 193 -5.82 11.35 5.81
N ASP A 194 -4.75 10.57 5.82
CA ASP A 194 -3.45 10.93 5.29
C ASP A 194 -3.30 10.32 3.89
N PHE A 195 -2.97 11.14 2.90
CA PHE A 195 -2.84 10.73 1.49
C PHE A 195 -1.38 10.84 1.05
N THR A 196 -0.79 9.74 0.61
CA THR A 196 0.60 9.68 0.17
C THR A 196 0.69 9.43 -1.33
N TYR A 197 1.36 10.29 -2.07
CA TYR A 197 1.55 10.11 -3.51
C TYR A 197 2.49 8.94 -3.80
N ILE A 198 2.27 8.26 -4.92
CA ILE A 198 2.98 7.02 -5.28
C ILE A 198 4.51 7.21 -5.30
N ASP A 199 5.02 8.31 -5.84
CA ASP A 199 6.47 8.55 -5.93
C ASP A 199 7.13 8.61 -4.54
N ASP A 200 6.44 9.19 -3.55
CA ASP A 200 6.91 9.21 -2.16
C ASP A 200 6.90 7.79 -1.58
N THR A 201 5.82 7.04 -1.82
CA THR A 201 5.68 5.67 -1.35
C THR A 201 6.79 4.77 -1.90
N VAL A 202 7.05 4.80 -3.21
CA VAL A 202 8.10 3.94 -3.82
C VAL A 202 9.50 4.35 -3.38
N ARG A 203 9.75 5.65 -3.12
CA ARG A 203 11.01 6.09 -2.49
C ARG A 203 11.14 5.55 -1.06
N GLY A 204 10.06 5.54 -0.28
CA GLY A 204 10.06 4.95 1.06
C GLY A 204 10.34 3.45 1.04
N ILE A 205 9.75 2.71 0.08
CA ILE A 205 10.05 1.28 -0.11
C ILE A 205 11.54 1.09 -0.48
N TRP A 206 12.08 1.92 -1.38
CA TRP A 206 13.50 1.87 -1.72
C TRP A 206 14.41 2.15 -0.52
N GLY A 207 14.08 3.15 0.31
CA GLY A 207 14.77 3.40 1.58
C GLY A 207 14.77 2.17 2.50
N CYS A 208 13.65 1.45 2.56
CA CYS A 208 13.54 0.21 3.32
C CYS A 208 14.42 -0.92 2.73
N VAL A 209 14.51 -1.03 1.39
CA VAL A 209 15.44 -1.97 0.72
C VAL A 209 16.88 -1.68 1.10
N GLN A 210 17.28 -0.42 1.12
CA GLN A 210 18.64 -0.02 1.50
C GLN A 210 18.92 -0.29 2.99
N GLU A 211 17.92 -0.07 3.85
CA GLU A 211 18.03 -0.32 5.30
C GLU A 211 18.19 -1.81 5.61
N ILE A 212 17.29 -2.67 5.07
CA ILE A 212 17.29 -4.10 5.39
C ILE A 212 18.60 -4.81 4.98
N GLN A 213 19.26 -4.33 3.93
CA GLN A 213 20.56 -4.86 3.50
C GLN A 213 21.67 -4.56 4.51
N LYS A 214 21.65 -3.37 5.10
CA LYS A 214 22.70 -2.89 6.01
C LYS A 214 22.45 -3.24 7.47
N SER A 215 21.18 -3.37 7.84
CA SER A 215 20.76 -3.59 9.22
C SER A 215 21.11 -4.99 9.73
N ARG A 216 21.50 -5.06 11.01
CA ARG A 216 21.66 -6.33 11.74
C ARG A 216 20.35 -6.78 12.41
N GLN A 217 19.36 -5.91 12.51
CA GLN A 217 18.05 -6.26 13.08
C GLN A 217 17.34 -7.24 12.16
N LEU A 218 16.77 -8.28 12.74
CA LEU A 218 16.00 -9.28 11.99
C LEU A 218 14.61 -8.76 11.64
N TYR A 219 13.97 -7.99 12.53
CA TYR A 219 12.62 -7.44 12.35
C TYR A 219 12.61 -5.92 12.61
N ASN A 220 11.87 -5.20 11.80
CA ASN A 220 11.43 -3.83 12.09
C ASN A 220 10.14 -3.53 11.31
N ASP A 221 9.40 -2.51 11.76
CA ASP A 221 8.18 -2.03 11.11
C ASP A 221 8.22 -0.50 10.97
N PHE A 222 7.52 0.02 9.97
CA PHE A 222 7.49 1.44 9.64
C PHE A 222 6.12 1.84 9.10
N ILE A 223 5.72 3.09 9.36
CA ILE A 223 4.55 3.70 8.74
C ILE A 223 5.03 4.66 7.64
N LEU A 224 4.56 4.44 6.42
CA LEU A 224 4.79 5.36 5.29
C LEU A 224 3.55 6.24 5.10
N SER A 225 3.59 7.44 5.68
CA SER A 225 2.52 8.42 5.66
C SER A 225 3.11 9.83 5.58
N THR A 226 2.33 10.82 5.16
CA THR A 226 2.81 12.21 5.09
C THR A 226 2.81 12.91 6.44
N GLY A 227 2.01 12.43 7.38
CA GLY A 227 1.72 13.10 8.64
C GLY A 227 0.76 14.29 8.50
N THR A 228 0.18 14.48 7.32
CA THR A 228 -0.70 15.62 7.02
C THR A 228 -2.14 15.15 6.82
N PRO A 229 -3.00 15.30 7.85
CA PRO A 229 -4.40 14.93 7.75
C PRO A 229 -5.19 15.87 6.84
N MET A 230 -6.17 15.31 6.11
CA MET A 230 -7.12 16.03 5.26
C MET A 230 -8.49 15.36 5.35
N SER A 231 -9.56 16.13 5.50
CA SER A 231 -10.93 15.61 5.48
C SER A 231 -11.39 15.29 4.05
N LEU A 232 -12.40 14.44 3.92
CA LEU A 232 -12.96 14.13 2.61
C LEU A 232 -13.66 15.35 1.97
N SER A 233 -14.24 16.26 2.77
CA SER A 233 -14.78 17.52 2.27
C SER A 233 -13.69 18.43 1.72
N GLU A 234 -12.58 18.66 2.46
CA GLU A 234 -11.43 19.43 1.98
C GLU A 234 -10.84 18.85 0.70
N LEU A 235 -10.73 17.50 0.64
CA LEU A 235 -10.26 16.81 -0.56
C LEU A 235 -11.18 17.04 -1.76
N ALA A 236 -12.50 16.94 -1.59
CA ALA A 236 -13.48 17.16 -2.65
C ALA A 236 -13.45 18.61 -3.16
N GLU A 237 -13.40 19.59 -2.26
CA GLU A 237 -13.28 21.02 -2.60
C GLU A 237 -11.99 21.30 -3.38
N LEU A 238 -10.85 20.70 -2.92
CA LEU A 238 -9.58 20.83 -3.60
C LEU A 238 -9.62 20.25 -5.03
N VAL A 239 -10.29 19.12 -5.22
CA VAL A 239 -10.47 18.50 -6.54
C VAL A 239 -11.32 19.40 -7.44
N VAL A 240 -12.48 19.88 -6.99
CA VAL A 240 -13.36 20.78 -7.76
C VAL A 240 -12.59 22.03 -8.17
N LYS A 241 -11.90 22.67 -7.23
CA LYS A 241 -11.06 23.86 -7.50
C LYS A 241 -9.96 23.58 -8.52
N THR A 242 -9.29 22.42 -8.43
CA THR A 242 -8.17 22.08 -9.31
C THR A 242 -8.64 21.77 -10.74
N VAL A 243 -9.78 21.10 -10.87
CA VAL A 243 -10.38 20.78 -12.18
C VAL A 243 -10.98 22.03 -12.84
N GLY A 244 -11.52 22.97 -12.03
CA GLY A 244 -12.19 24.18 -12.51
C GLY A 244 -13.62 23.91 -12.99
N GLY A 245 -14.25 22.81 -12.54
CA GLY A 245 -15.60 22.42 -12.91
C GLY A 245 -16.70 23.02 -12.01
N GLN A 246 -17.97 22.64 -12.29
CA GLN A 246 -19.15 23.07 -11.55
C GLN A 246 -19.76 21.93 -10.70
N SER A 247 -19.02 20.86 -10.47
CA SER A 247 -19.46 19.69 -9.68
C SER A 247 -19.87 20.10 -8.28
N GLN A 248 -21.06 19.67 -7.84
CA GLN A 248 -21.52 19.84 -6.48
C GLN A 248 -21.01 18.69 -5.60
N ILE A 249 -20.75 18.97 -4.33
CA ILE A 249 -20.39 17.95 -3.34
C ILE A 249 -21.68 17.48 -2.65
N LYS A 250 -21.92 16.18 -2.70
CA LYS A 250 -23.08 15.51 -2.11
C LYS A 250 -22.63 14.42 -1.16
N TYR A 251 -23.44 14.11 -0.18
CA TYR A 251 -23.16 13.13 0.84
C TYR A 251 -24.11 11.95 0.72
N SER A 252 -23.62 10.76 1.02
CA SER A 252 -24.39 9.52 1.06
C SER A 252 -24.07 8.76 2.35
N GLU A 253 -24.84 7.74 2.67
CA GLU A 253 -24.63 6.92 3.86
C GLU A 253 -23.19 6.36 3.92
N GLY A 254 -22.58 6.45 5.09
CA GLY A 254 -21.25 5.90 5.38
C GLY A 254 -21.27 4.37 5.43
N ARG A 255 -20.11 3.74 5.27
CA ARG A 255 -19.98 2.28 5.34
C ARG A 255 -19.49 1.88 6.72
N SER A 256 -20.12 0.87 7.31
CA SER A 256 -19.80 0.39 8.67
C SER A 256 -18.40 -0.19 8.83
N TYR A 257 -17.76 -0.60 7.75
CA TYR A 257 -16.42 -1.18 7.74
C TYR A 257 -15.31 -0.19 7.40
N ASP A 258 -15.64 1.07 7.11
CA ASP A 258 -14.66 2.13 6.82
C ASP A 258 -14.19 2.79 8.12
N VAL A 259 -12.87 3.02 8.22
CA VAL A 259 -12.27 3.81 9.30
C VAL A 259 -12.60 5.27 9.10
N SER A 260 -13.03 5.98 10.15
CA SER A 260 -13.41 7.39 10.05
C SER A 260 -12.24 8.35 10.12
N LYS A 261 -11.20 8.03 10.90
CA LYS A 261 -10.03 8.92 11.09
C LYS A 261 -8.74 8.12 11.14
N PHE A 262 -7.82 8.47 10.27
CA PHE A 262 -6.45 7.97 10.32
C PHE A 262 -5.45 8.98 9.78
N TYR A 263 -4.45 9.29 10.57
CA TYR A 263 -3.18 9.91 10.18
C TYR A 263 -2.09 9.46 11.15
N ALA A 264 -0.83 9.49 10.72
CA ALA A 264 0.26 8.90 11.48
C ALA A 264 1.47 9.81 11.54
N ASP A 265 2.35 9.54 12.50
CA ASP A 265 3.65 10.17 12.64
C ASP A 265 4.70 9.40 11.82
N PRO A 266 5.27 9.96 10.74
CA PRO A 266 6.29 9.31 9.92
C PRO A 266 7.70 9.38 10.50
N SER A 267 7.90 9.88 11.71
CA SER A 267 9.23 10.21 12.28
C SER A 267 10.20 9.03 12.27
N LYS A 268 9.74 7.82 12.58
CA LYS A 268 10.58 6.61 12.56
C LYS A 268 11.04 6.28 11.13
N ALA A 269 10.14 6.31 10.17
CA ALA A 269 10.49 6.08 8.76
C ALA A 269 11.41 7.19 8.23
N LYS A 270 11.18 8.44 8.61
CA LYS A 270 12.05 9.56 8.25
C LYS A 270 13.46 9.38 8.80
N GLN A 271 13.59 9.03 10.06
CA GLN A 271 14.90 8.89 10.73
C GLN A 271 15.69 7.69 10.22
N ILE A 272 15.03 6.55 9.99
CA ILE A 272 15.71 5.28 9.71
C ILE A 272 15.80 5.00 8.21
N LEU A 273 14.73 5.26 7.45
CA LEU A 273 14.66 4.99 6.01
C LEU A 273 15.01 6.21 5.15
N GLY A 274 15.16 7.41 5.74
CA GLY A 274 15.25 8.66 4.98
C GLY A 274 13.95 8.99 4.24
N PHE A 275 12.81 8.46 4.69
CA PHE A 275 11.52 8.73 4.09
C PHE A 275 11.10 10.18 4.34
N ASP A 276 11.10 10.98 3.28
CA ASP A 276 10.73 12.38 3.33
C ASP A 276 9.77 12.67 2.17
N PRO A 277 8.44 12.56 2.41
CA PRO A 277 7.44 12.80 1.38
C PRO A 277 7.51 14.25 0.90
N LYS A 278 7.61 14.43 -0.43
CA LYS A 278 7.81 15.73 -1.08
C LYS A 278 6.54 16.25 -1.75
N THR A 279 5.61 15.36 -2.05
CA THR A 279 4.43 15.69 -2.84
C THR A 279 3.26 16.04 -1.92
N SER A 280 2.88 17.30 -1.86
CA SER A 280 1.64 17.71 -1.19
C SER A 280 0.42 17.12 -1.93
N VAL A 281 -0.70 16.94 -1.20
CA VAL A 281 -1.95 16.43 -1.81
C VAL A 281 -2.39 17.35 -2.97
N ALA A 282 -2.22 18.67 -2.82
CA ALA A 282 -2.59 19.63 -3.85
C ALA A 282 -1.75 19.46 -5.13
N GLU A 283 -0.45 19.23 -5.00
CA GLU A 283 0.44 18.97 -6.15
C GLU A 283 0.11 17.62 -6.79
N GLY A 284 -0.05 16.58 -5.99
CA GLY A 284 -0.41 15.25 -6.48
C GLY A 284 -1.73 15.24 -7.25
N ILE A 285 -2.78 15.94 -6.75
CA ILE A 285 -4.06 16.08 -7.47
C ILE A 285 -3.85 16.77 -8.83
N LYS A 286 -3.05 17.86 -8.90
CA LYS A 286 -2.74 18.52 -10.18
C LYS A 286 -2.07 17.55 -11.17
N MET A 287 -1.12 16.74 -10.68
CA MET A 287 -0.45 15.73 -11.50
C MET A 287 -1.42 14.68 -12.02
N VAL A 288 -2.32 14.16 -11.16
CA VAL A 288 -3.33 13.18 -11.55
C VAL A 288 -4.33 13.76 -12.55
N VAL A 289 -4.84 14.98 -12.33
CA VAL A 289 -5.75 15.69 -13.26
C VAL A 289 -5.11 15.86 -14.62
N LYS A 290 -3.84 16.29 -14.66
CA LYS A 290 -3.07 16.43 -15.91
C LYS A 290 -2.97 15.10 -16.64
N ALA A 291 -2.56 14.03 -15.95
CA ALA A 291 -2.40 12.70 -16.53
C ALA A 291 -3.74 12.12 -17.06
N PHE A 292 -4.85 12.37 -16.38
CA PHE A 292 -6.18 11.92 -16.82
C PHE A 292 -6.61 12.63 -18.10
N LYS A 293 -6.35 13.94 -18.21
CA LYS A 293 -6.63 14.70 -19.44
C LYS A 293 -5.76 14.24 -20.61
N GLU A 294 -4.46 14.01 -20.39
CA GLU A 294 -3.52 13.59 -21.44
C GLU A 294 -3.79 12.17 -21.96
N LYS A 295 -4.26 11.27 -21.13
CA LYS A 295 -4.56 9.86 -21.51
C LYS A 295 -6.02 9.61 -21.89
N GLY A 296 -6.86 10.63 -21.90
CA GLY A 296 -8.27 10.49 -22.29
C GLY A 296 -9.03 9.51 -21.36
N VAL A 297 -8.73 9.51 -20.07
CA VAL A 297 -9.39 8.65 -19.05
C VAL A 297 -10.80 9.16 -18.71
N ILE A 298 -11.33 10.12 -19.48
CA ILE A 298 -12.60 10.81 -19.25
C ILE A 298 -13.69 10.19 -20.13
#